data_7e9bd3131859a751d907d2fbc8ccec97
#
_entry.id   7e9bd3131859a751d907d2fbc8ccec97
#
_cell.length_a   1.000
_cell.length_b   1.000
_cell.length_c   1.000
_cell.angle_alpha   90.00
_cell.angle_beta   90.00
_cell.angle_gamma   90.00
#
_symmetry.space_group_name_H-M   'P 1'
#
loop_
_entity.id
_entity.type
_entity.pdbx_description
1 polymer ?
#
loop_
_entity_poly.entity_id
_entity_poly.type
_entity_poly.pdbx_seq_one_letter_code
_entity_poly.pdbx_strand_id
1 'polypeptide(L)'
;MLASEAASALTSICSTCRGHMAEHFMGLLQILEQVDKFNLKPEAANGLIKGVVMIISIMTNSEQLAEAVEKVCVIQVTPLTNIMNGVSAGGDQPKIVKHSVTDPVLYLDRLSAVFRHIQPGGGAVPRDTPHPCRHTIESLWPVLSRALELYQRDVRVTERTCRTIRFAVRCIGVQSSALLQPLVTQMVALYASQAHSCYLYLGSILVDEYAGEAGCIPGLLSMLQAFITPTYRILSVPGGLVAHPDTVDDFFRLNARFLQRAPVPYLQTEFLKSVLECALLSATLEHRDANASVMKFFYDLLHAGRARESAADHSVRSKLVKCLHAEYGEKLVDSLVKAAVTVLPSYTYHDIGDVIQECLLHDRVRLK
;
A
#
# COMPACT_ATOMS: atom_id res chain seq x y z
N MET A 1 13.87 14.20 -26.57
CA MET A 1 14.91 14.59 -25.59
C MET A 1 14.66 16.01 -25.09
N LEU A 2 14.69 17.04 -25.92
CA LEU A 2 14.52 18.45 -25.53
C LEU A 2 13.22 18.71 -24.72
N ALA A 3 12.07 18.18 -25.17
CA ALA A 3 10.79 18.38 -24.49
C ALA A 3 10.79 17.80 -23.05
N SER A 4 11.45 16.65 -22.82
CA SER A 4 11.54 16.05 -21.48
C SER A 4 12.48 16.84 -20.56
N GLU A 5 13.54 17.43 -21.10
CA GLU A 5 14.43 18.32 -20.34
C GLU A 5 13.72 19.63 -19.96
N ALA A 6 12.97 20.22 -20.91
CA ALA A 6 12.14 21.39 -20.65
C ALA A 6 11.08 21.11 -19.58
N ALA A 7 10.43 19.94 -19.62
CA ALA A 7 9.48 19.50 -18.59
C ALA A 7 10.15 19.36 -17.22
N SER A 8 11.36 18.81 -17.17
CA SER A 8 12.12 18.68 -15.92
C SER A 8 12.55 20.05 -15.36
N ALA A 9 12.97 20.95 -16.21
CA ALA A 9 13.30 22.34 -15.84
C ALA A 9 12.06 23.07 -15.28
N LEU A 10 10.91 22.96 -15.95
CA LEU A 10 9.65 23.53 -15.49
C LEU A 10 9.21 22.94 -14.13
N THR A 11 9.39 21.64 -13.94
CA THR A 11 9.15 20.98 -12.64
C THR A 11 10.01 21.58 -11.52
N SER A 12 11.29 21.83 -11.80
CA SER A 12 12.21 22.45 -10.85
C SER A 12 11.80 23.89 -10.53
N ILE A 13 11.41 24.67 -11.52
CA ILE A 13 10.90 26.04 -11.35
C ILE A 13 9.62 26.02 -10.48
N CYS A 14 8.65 25.16 -10.78
CA CYS A 14 7.42 25.00 -10.00
C CYS A 14 7.71 24.61 -8.55
N SER A 15 8.71 23.78 -8.33
CA SER A 15 9.07 23.32 -6.98
C SER A 15 9.76 24.42 -6.15
N THR A 16 10.58 25.26 -6.79
CA THR A 16 11.42 26.27 -6.12
C THR A 16 10.68 27.60 -5.98
N CYS A 17 9.99 28.02 -7.04
CA CYS A 17 9.34 29.36 -7.14
C CYS A 17 7.82 29.27 -7.03
N ARG A 18 7.28 28.44 -6.13
CA ARG A 18 5.84 28.12 -6.04
C ARG A 18 4.94 29.35 -6.02
N GLY A 19 5.28 30.36 -5.21
CA GLY A 19 4.48 31.57 -5.06
C GLY A 19 4.34 32.36 -6.38
N HIS A 20 5.44 32.56 -7.10
CA HIS A 20 5.41 33.23 -8.40
C HIS A 20 4.72 32.40 -9.48
N MET A 21 4.93 31.07 -9.45
CA MET A 21 4.30 30.17 -10.42
C MET A 21 2.79 30.00 -10.20
N ALA A 22 2.26 30.34 -9.02
CA ALA A 22 0.81 30.32 -8.77
C ALA A 22 0.03 31.27 -9.69
N GLU A 23 0.60 32.41 -10.03
CA GLU A 23 -0.01 33.37 -10.97
C GLU A 23 -0.12 32.79 -12.40
N HIS A 24 0.69 31.79 -12.73
CA HIS A 24 0.73 31.14 -14.04
C HIS A 24 -0.01 29.80 -14.07
N PHE A 25 -0.79 29.47 -13.02
CA PHE A 25 -1.47 28.18 -12.88
C PHE A 25 -2.30 27.79 -14.11
N MET A 26 -3.05 28.72 -14.70
CA MET A 26 -3.85 28.42 -15.90
C MET A 26 -3.00 28.03 -17.12
N GLY A 27 -1.84 28.65 -17.29
CA GLY A 27 -0.89 28.26 -18.33
C GLY A 27 -0.27 26.88 -18.11
N LEU A 28 0.00 26.54 -16.84
CA LEU A 28 0.49 25.22 -16.46
C LEU A 28 -0.59 24.15 -16.70
N LEU A 29 -1.85 24.44 -16.43
CA LEU A 29 -2.97 23.56 -16.71
C LEU A 29 -3.09 23.27 -18.21
N GLN A 30 -2.98 24.29 -19.07
CA GLN A 30 -2.96 24.15 -20.52
C GLN A 30 -1.79 23.26 -21.00
N ILE A 31 -0.63 23.36 -20.38
CA ILE A 31 0.51 22.46 -20.66
C ILE A 31 0.14 21.01 -20.30
N LEU A 32 -0.51 20.78 -19.16
CA LEU A 32 -0.96 19.44 -18.76
C LEU A 32 -2.01 18.86 -19.71
N GLU A 33 -2.92 19.65 -20.22
CA GLU A 33 -3.93 19.24 -21.23
C GLU A 33 -3.29 18.76 -22.54
N GLN A 34 -2.10 19.28 -22.86
CA GLN A 34 -1.37 18.94 -24.08
C GLN A 34 -0.23 17.92 -23.83
N VAL A 35 -0.07 17.42 -22.59
CA VAL A 35 1.10 16.63 -22.17
C VAL A 35 1.33 15.38 -23.04
N ASP A 36 0.26 14.76 -23.53
CA ASP A 36 0.33 13.59 -24.39
C ASP A 36 0.83 13.89 -25.80
N LYS A 37 0.70 15.15 -26.27
CA LYS A 37 1.20 15.60 -27.58
C LYS A 37 2.70 15.85 -27.58
N PHE A 38 3.31 16.05 -26.41
CA PHE A 38 4.75 16.36 -26.31
C PHE A 38 5.64 15.12 -26.36
N ASN A 39 5.07 13.91 -26.39
CA ASN A 39 5.82 12.64 -26.37
C ASN A 39 6.91 12.62 -25.28
N LEU A 40 6.54 13.00 -24.06
CA LEU A 40 7.45 13.03 -22.91
C LEU A 40 7.75 11.63 -22.41
N LYS A 41 8.93 11.48 -21.82
CA LYS A 41 9.18 10.30 -20.97
C LYS A 41 8.20 10.29 -19.79
N PRO A 42 7.73 9.11 -19.33
CA PRO A 42 6.77 9.03 -18.22
C PRO A 42 7.22 9.78 -16.96
N GLU A 43 8.51 9.74 -16.64
CA GLU A 43 9.08 10.43 -15.47
C GLU A 43 8.97 11.96 -15.60
N ALA A 44 9.19 12.49 -16.79
CA ALA A 44 9.09 13.93 -17.05
C ALA A 44 7.63 14.42 -16.99
N ALA A 45 6.69 13.65 -17.52
CA ALA A 45 5.26 13.95 -17.42
C ALA A 45 4.77 13.90 -15.95
N ASN A 46 5.16 12.87 -15.20
CA ASN A 46 4.87 12.77 -13.77
C ASN A 46 5.51 13.90 -12.96
N GLY A 47 6.71 14.33 -13.35
CA GLY A 47 7.39 15.50 -12.78
C GLY A 47 6.60 16.79 -12.98
N LEU A 48 6.07 17.04 -14.16
CA LEU A 48 5.22 18.21 -14.44
C LEU A 48 3.97 18.21 -13.53
N ILE A 49 3.28 17.08 -13.44
CA ILE A 49 2.12 16.94 -12.54
C ILE A 49 2.50 17.24 -11.11
N LYS A 50 3.61 16.65 -10.62
CA LYS A 50 4.14 16.96 -9.30
C LYS A 50 4.37 18.46 -9.10
N GLY A 51 5.01 19.13 -10.07
CA GLY A 51 5.26 20.57 -10.00
C GLY A 51 3.97 21.39 -9.88
N VAL A 52 2.97 21.09 -10.72
CA VAL A 52 1.65 21.75 -10.67
C VAL A 52 0.93 21.49 -9.34
N VAL A 53 0.95 20.25 -8.85
CA VAL A 53 0.34 19.89 -7.57
C VAL A 53 1.01 20.60 -6.38
N MET A 54 2.33 20.82 -6.43
CA MET A 54 3.04 21.61 -5.41
C MET A 54 2.61 23.09 -5.41
N ILE A 55 2.23 23.62 -6.56
CA ILE A 55 1.65 24.99 -6.66
C ILE A 55 0.23 24.99 -6.11
N ILE A 56 -0.60 24.01 -6.45
CA ILE A 56 -1.95 23.88 -5.90
C ILE A 56 -1.90 23.81 -4.35
N SER A 57 -0.92 23.10 -3.81
CA SER A 57 -0.78 22.91 -2.37
C SER A 57 -0.58 24.19 -1.56
N ILE A 58 -0.12 25.29 -2.15
CA ILE A 58 0.03 26.59 -1.49
C ILE A 58 -1.21 27.49 -1.60
N MET A 59 -2.25 27.07 -2.32
CA MET A 59 -3.51 27.82 -2.41
C MET A 59 -4.16 27.87 -1.01
N THR A 60 -4.52 29.07 -0.58
CA THR A 60 -5.11 29.32 0.74
C THR A 60 -6.63 29.11 0.78
N ASN A 61 -7.29 29.29 -0.37
CA ASN A 61 -8.73 29.07 -0.51
C ASN A 61 -8.99 27.59 -0.80
N SER A 62 -9.70 26.92 0.11
CA SER A 62 -9.99 25.47 0.04
C SER A 62 -10.84 25.09 -1.18
N GLU A 63 -11.78 25.95 -1.60
CA GLU A 63 -12.63 25.70 -2.78
C GLU A 63 -11.82 25.80 -4.06
N GLN A 64 -10.98 26.83 -4.19
CA GLN A 64 -10.07 26.98 -5.34
C GLN A 64 -9.07 25.81 -5.43
N LEU A 65 -8.56 25.35 -4.28
CA LEU A 65 -7.68 24.19 -4.20
C LEU A 65 -8.42 22.94 -4.69
N ALA A 66 -9.62 22.68 -4.20
CA ALA A 66 -10.45 21.55 -4.60
C ALA A 66 -10.72 21.55 -6.10
N GLU A 67 -11.15 22.70 -6.67
CA GLU A 67 -11.38 22.87 -8.11
C GLU A 67 -10.12 22.63 -8.93
N ALA A 68 -8.97 23.13 -8.47
CA ALA A 68 -7.70 22.96 -9.14
C ALA A 68 -7.26 21.47 -9.18
N VAL A 69 -7.43 20.75 -8.06
CA VAL A 69 -7.16 19.29 -8.00
C VAL A 69 -8.08 18.53 -8.93
N GLU A 70 -9.38 18.85 -8.91
CA GLU A 70 -10.37 18.23 -9.80
C GLU A 70 -10.00 18.40 -11.28
N LYS A 71 -9.65 19.62 -11.70
CA LYS A 71 -9.21 19.90 -13.09
C LYS A 71 -8.02 19.04 -13.49
N VAL A 72 -7.00 18.95 -12.64
CA VAL A 72 -5.82 18.10 -12.92
C VAL A 72 -6.20 16.63 -13.00
N CYS A 73 -7.09 16.16 -12.14
CA CYS A 73 -7.57 14.78 -12.18
C CYS A 73 -8.39 14.48 -13.41
N VAL A 74 -9.29 15.37 -13.83
CA VAL A 74 -10.14 15.20 -15.04
C VAL A 74 -9.30 15.04 -16.29
N ILE A 75 -8.20 15.79 -16.43
CA ILE A 75 -7.25 15.64 -17.55
C ILE A 75 -6.71 14.21 -17.66
N GLN A 76 -6.57 13.48 -16.54
CA GLN A 76 -6.08 12.09 -16.54
C GLN A 76 -7.21 11.06 -16.62
N VAL A 77 -8.35 11.34 -16.00
CA VAL A 77 -9.49 10.44 -15.93
C VAL A 77 -10.20 10.29 -17.27
N THR A 78 -10.32 11.38 -18.02
CA THR A 78 -11.01 11.38 -19.32
C THR A 78 -10.38 10.40 -20.31
N PRO A 79 -9.07 10.44 -20.59
CA PRO A 79 -8.45 9.46 -21.48
C PRO A 79 -8.44 8.05 -20.90
N LEU A 80 -8.24 7.88 -19.60
CA LEU A 80 -8.34 6.58 -18.94
C LEU A 80 -9.72 5.95 -19.15
N THR A 81 -10.79 6.72 -18.96
CA THR A 81 -12.17 6.27 -19.17
C THR A 81 -12.44 5.92 -20.65
N ASN A 82 -11.90 6.70 -21.58
CA ASN A 82 -12.02 6.42 -23.02
C ASN A 82 -11.34 5.10 -23.39
N ILE A 83 -10.17 4.82 -22.85
CA ILE A 83 -9.47 3.53 -23.04
C ILE A 83 -10.36 2.39 -22.53
N MET A 84 -10.87 2.51 -21.30
CA MET A 84 -11.73 1.49 -20.71
C MET A 84 -13.06 1.28 -21.44
N ASN A 85 -13.62 2.32 -22.03
CA ASN A 85 -14.82 2.23 -22.85
C ASN A 85 -14.59 1.53 -24.18
N GLY A 86 -13.36 1.59 -24.72
CA GLY A 86 -12.96 0.87 -25.92
C GLY A 86 -12.75 -0.64 -25.70
N VAL A 87 -12.73 -1.12 -24.43
CA VAL A 87 -12.62 -2.54 -24.10
C VAL A 87 -14.02 -3.16 -24.11
N SER A 88 -14.30 -4.05 -25.06
CA SER A 88 -15.57 -4.77 -25.12
C SER A 88 -15.72 -5.73 -23.96
N ALA A 89 -16.89 -5.74 -23.31
CA ALA A 89 -17.22 -6.71 -22.27
C ALA A 89 -17.21 -8.14 -22.87
N GLY A 90 -16.25 -8.96 -22.46
CA GLY A 90 -16.12 -10.35 -22.91
C GLY A 90 -15.24 -10.59 -24.14
N GLY A 91 -14.65 -9.54 -24.73
CA GLY A 91 -13.66 -9.65 -25.81
C GLY A 91 -12.22 -9.81 -25.30
N ASP A 92 -11.31 -10.22 -26.19
CA ASP A 92 -9.88 -10.16 -25.90
C ASP A 92 -9.49 -8.73 -25.47
N GLN A 93 -8.75 -8.63 -24.38
CA GLN A 93 -8.25 -7.32 -23.93
C GLN A 93 -7.45 -6.69 -25.08
N PRO A 94 -7.70 -5.41 -25.42
CA PRO A 94 -6.93 -4.75 -26.45
C PRO A 94 -5.45 -4.82 -26.08
N LYS A 95 -4.62 -5.12 -27.09
CA LYS A 95 -3.18 -5.21 -26.89
C LYS A 95 -2.66 -3.88 -26.35
N ILE A 96 -2.39 -3.82 -25.05
CA ILE A 96 -1.85 -2.61 -24.42
C ILE A 96 -0.43 -2.38 -24.95
N VAL A 97 -0.23 -1.25 -25.61
CA VAL A 97 1.11 -0.81 -26.01
C VAL A 97 1.71 -0.03 -24.85
N LYS A 98 2.69 -0.63 -24.17
CA LYS A 98 3.35 0.00 -23.01
C LYS A 98 3.86 1.39 -23.35
N HIS A 99 3.65 2.32 -22.44
CA HIS A 99 4.08 3.73 -22.52
C HIS A 99 3.43 4.55 -23.64
N SER A 100 2.42 4.02 -24.33
CA SER A 100 1.62 4.78 -25.29
C SER A 100 0.42 5.45 -24.62
N VAL A 101 -0.22 6.38 -25.32
CA VAL A 101 -1.45 7.03 -24.88
C VAL A 101 -2.65 6.07 -24.72
N THR A 102 -2.51 4.83 -25.15
CA THR A 102 -3.49 3.74 -24.94
C THR A 102 -3.16 2.87 -23.73
N ASP A 103 -2.07 3.16 -23.00
CA ASP A 103 -1.68 2.43 -21.79
C ASP A 103 -2.36 3.04 -20.54
N PRO A 104 -3.28 2.31 -19.88
CA PRO A 104 -3.94 2.79 -18.66
C PRO A 104 -2.95 3.20 -17.56
N VAL A 105 -1.79 2.53 -17.49
CA VAL A 105 -0.76 2.79 -16.49
C VAL A 105 -0.24 4.22 -16.55
N LEU A 106 -0.19 4.83 -17.74
CA LEU A 106 0.25 6.20 -17.90
C LEU A 106 -0.58 7.18 -17.07
N TYR A 107 -1.90 7.05 -17.12
CA TYR A 107 -2.84 7.93 -16.42
C TYR A 107 -2.97 7.57 -14.93
N LEU A 108 -2.88 6.28 -14.59
CA LEU A 108 -2.86 5.82 -13.20
C LEU A 108 -1.61 6.33 -12.46
N ASP A 109 -0.44 6.29 -13.08
CA ASP A 109 0.78 6.85 -12.47
C ASP A 109 0.69 8.37 -12.28
N ARG A 110 0.07 9.09 -13.21
CA ARG A 110 -0.17 10.52 -13.10
C ARG A 110 -1.16 10.86 -11.98
N LEU A 111 -2.27 10.12 -11.85
CA LEU A 111 -3.20 10.25 -10.71
C LEU A 111 -2.51 9.94 -9.38
N SER A 112 -1.67 8.91 -9.35
CA SER A 112 -0.83 8.61 -8.18
C SER A 112 0.06 9.78 -7.81
N ALA A 113 0.64 10.48 -8.78
CA ALA A 113 1.48 11.64 -8.53
C ALA A 113 0.69 12.81 -7.94
N VAL A 114 -0.57 13.02 -8.36
CA VAL A 114 -1.46 14.03 -7.76
C VAL A 114 -1.62 13.76 -6.27
N PHE A 115 -2.16 12.60 -5.89
CA PHE A 115 -2.48 12.31 -4.49
C PHE A 115 -1.26 12.07 -3.59
N ARG A 116 -0.13 11.70 -4.18
CA ARG A 116 1.13 11.56 -3.44
C ARG A 116 1.72 12.90 -3.02
N HIS A 117 1.53 13.94 -3.79
CA HIS A 117 2.24 15.21 -3.63
C HIS A 117 1.36 16.38 -3.19
N ILE A 118 0.04 16.22 -3.21
CA ILE A 118 -0.87 17.25 -2.70
C ILE A 118 -0.77 17.34 -1.17
N GLN A 119 -0.49 18.53 -0.67
CA GLN A 119 -0.38 18.84 0.76
C GLN A 119 -1.02 20.20 1.01
N PRO A 120 -2.35 20.26 1.20
CA PRO A 120 -3.07 21.52 1.40
C PRO A 120 -2.49 22.34 2.55
N GLY A 121 -2.16 23.60 2.29
CA GLY A 121 -1.56 24.48 3.28
C GLY A 121 -0.17 24.06 3.77
N GLY A 122 0.50 23.12 3.08
CA GLY A 122 1.84 22.61 3.43
C GLY A 122 1.88 21.65 4.62
N GLY A 123 0.71 21.19 5.12
CA GLY A 123 0.62 20.31 6.28
C GLY A 123 -0.58 19.36 6.27
N ALA A 124 -0.79 18.66 7.38
CA ALA A 124 -1.94 17.80 7.55
C ALA A 124 -3.21 18.65 7.79
N VAL A 125 -4.28 18.32 7.06
CA VAL A 125 -5.59 18.93 7.30
C VAL A 125 -6.17 18.40 8.62
N PRO A 126 -6.68 19.26 9.52
CA PRO A 126 -7.31 18.81 10.77
C PRO A 126 -8.47 17.85 10.50
N ARG A 127 -8.65 16.85 11.38
CA ARG A 127 -9.69 15.81 11.20
C ARG A 127 -11.10 16.35 11.09
N ASP A 128 -11.39 17.45 11.80
CA ASP A 128 -12.70 18.10 11.85
C ASP A 128 -12.96 19.04 10.66
N THR A 129 -11.96 19.27 9.83
CA THR A 129 -12.06 20.11 8.63
C THR A 129 -12.20 19.22 7.40
N PRO A 130 -13.23 19.40 6.55
CA PRO A 130 -13.35 18.64 5.31
C PRO A 130 -12.10 18.78 4.43
N HIS A 131 -11.52 17.67 4.05
CA HIS A 131 -10.32 17.68 3.20
C HIS A 131 -10.70 18.13 1.78
N PRO A 132 -10.02 19.13 1.17
CA PRO A 132 -10.42 19.67 -0.13
C PRO A 132 -10.41 18.63 -1.26
N CYS A 133 -9.58 17.59 -1.16
CA CYS A 133 -9.52 16.52 -2.16
C CYS A 133 -10.59 15.42 -1.97
N ARG A 134 -11.42 15.48 -0.91
CA ARG A 134 -12.36 14.41 -0.57
C ARG A 134 -13.35 14.14 -1.70
N HIS A 135 -14.03 15.17 -2.17
CA HIS A 135 -15.01 15.04 -3.25
C HIS A 135 -14.40 14.45 -4.53
N THR A 136 -13.24 14.95 -4.92
CA THR A 136 -12.52 14.44 -6.10
C THR A 136 -12.17 12.96 -5.95
N ILE A 137 -11.69 12.53 -4.78
CA ILE A 137 -11.34 11.13 -4.52
C ILE A 137 -12.58 10.23 -4.53
N GLU A 138 -13.68 10.66 -3.91
CA GLU A 138 -14.95 9.93 -3.92
C GLU A 138 -15.51 9.80 -5.34
N SER A 139 -15.43 10.84 -6.17
CA SER A 139 -15.87 10.83 -7.57
C SER A 139 -14.98 9.96 -8.49
N LEU A 140 -13.71 9.74 -8.12
CA LEU A 140 -12.79 8.87 -8.85
C LEU A 140 -13.00 7.38 -8.59
N TRP A 141 -13.64 7.05 -7.46
CA TRP A 141 -13.79 5.65 -7.05
C TRP A 141 -14.43 4.76 -8.13
N PRO A 142 -15.54 5.13 -8.79
CA PRO A 142 -16.14 4.30 -9.83
C PRO A 142 -15.17 3.98 -11.00
N VAL A 143 -14.29 4.92 -11.34
CA VAL A 143 -13.30 4.76 -12.41
C VAL A 143 -12.20 3.78 -11.97
N LEU A 144 -11.68 3.93 -10.75
CA LEU A 144 -10.64 3.04 -10.20
C LEU A 144 -11.18 1.62 -9.95
N SER A 145 -12.40 1.52 -9.42
CA SER A 145 -13.10 0.24 -9.22
C SER A 145 -13.27 -0.50 -10.55
N ARG A 146 -13.75 0.19 -11.58
CA ARG A 146 -13.90 -0.38 -12.93
C ARG A 146 -12.55 -0.80 -13.53
N ALA A 147 -11.48 -0.03 -13.29
CA ALA A 147 -10.15 -0.40 -13.76
C ALA A 147 -9.66 -1.71 -13.11
N LEU A 148 -9.89 -1.91 -11.80
CA LEU A 148 -9.57 -3.16 -11.11
C LEU A 148 -10.34 -4.36 -11.70
N GLU A 149 -11.62 -4.21 -11.99
CA GLU A 149 -12.45 -5.26 -12.58
C GLU A 149 -12.02 -5.61 -14.01
N LEU A 150 -11.86 -4.58 -14.84
CA LEU A 150 -11.57 -4.74 -16.25
C LEU A 150 -10.19 -5.35 -16.51
N TYR A 151 -9.20 -4.93 -15.70
CA TYR A 151 -7.80 -5.34 -15.86
C TYR A 151 -7.34 -6.33 -14.78
N GLN A 152 -8.25 -7.04 -14.10
CA GLN A 152 -7.93 -7.95 -13.00
C GLN A 152 -6.88 -9.03 -13.33
N ARG A 153 -6.71 -9.37 -14.62
CA ARG A 153 -5.69 -10.33 -15.10
C ARG A 153 -4.34 -9.67 -15.47
N ASP A 154 -4.32 -8.36 -15.62
CA ASP A 154 -3.08 -7.61 -15.89
C ASP A 154 -2.48 -7.11 -14.56
N VAL A 155 -1.47 -7.84 -14.08
CA VAL A 155 -0.76 -7.52 -12.82
C VAL A 155 -0.29 -6.07 -12.80
N ARG A 156 0.25 -5.58 -13.92
CA ARG A 156 0.83 -4.24 -14.02
C ARG A 156 -0.22 -3.14 -13.86
N VAL A 157 -1.36 -3.28 -14.52
CA VAL A 157 -2.46 -2.30 -14.41
C VAL A 157 -3.09 -2.37 -13.03
N THR A 158 -3.33 -3.60 -12.51
CA THR A 158 -3.88 -3.82 -11.17
C THR A 158 -2.98 -3.19 -10.09
N GLU A 159 -1.67 -3.42 -10.16
CA GLU A 159 -0.70 -2.83 -9.21
C GLU A 159 -0.74 -1.30 -9.25
N ARG A 160 -0.79 -0.68 -10.45
CA ARG A 160 -0.85 0.79 -10.58
C ARG A 160 -2.18 1.35 -10.10
N THR A 161 -3.28 0.63 -10.29
CA THR A 161 -4.58 1.02 -9.75
C THR A 161 -4.56 0.95 -8.21
N CYS A 162 -4.08 -0.15 -7.62
CA CYS A 162 -3.90 -0.26 -6.17
C CYS A 162 -2.99 0.85 -5.61
N ARG A 163 -1.93 1.21 -6.34
CA ARG A 163 -1.04 2.31 -5.98
C ARG A 163 -1.75 3.66 -5.98
N THR A 164 -2.60 3.91 -6.96
CA THR A 164 -3.40 5.14 -7.03
C THR A 164 -4.37 5.22 -5.86
N ILE A 165 -5.10 4.13 -5.57
CA ILE A 165 -6.01 4.03 -4.44
C ILE A 165 -5.27 4.26 -3.12
N ARG A 166 -4.09 3.66 -2.95
CA ARG A 166 -3.25 3.87 -1.76
C ARG A 166 -2.95 5.33 -1.50
N PHE A 167 -2.52 6.06 -2.53
CA PHE A 167 -2.21 7.48 -2.36
C PHE A 167 -3.47 8.32 -2.14
N ALA A 168 -4.58 7.98 -2.78
CA ALA A 168 -5.87 8.64 -2.55
C ALA A 168 -6.34 8.44 -1.10
N VAL A 169 -6.31 7.22 -0.58
CA VAL A 169 -6.65 6.92 0.82
C VAL A 169 -5.73 7.66 1.78
N ARG A 170 -4.42 7.63 1.57
CA ARG A 170 -3.46 8.35 2.43
C ARG A 170 -3.58 9.87 2.35
N CYS A 171 -4.02 10.40 1.22
CA CYS A 171 -4.21 11.85 1.04
C CYS A 171 -5.25 12.40 2.01
N ILE A 172 -6.39 11.72 2.16
CA ILE A 172 -7.51 12.19 2.98
C ILE A 172 -7.70 11.39 4.29
N GLY A 173 -6.88 10.34 4.51
CA GLY A 173 -6.90 9.52 5.71
C GLY A 173 -8.28 8.96 6.03
N VAL A 174 -8.68 9.01 7.29
CA VAL A 174 -9.98 8.50 7.77
C VAL A 174 -11.20 9.15 7.10
N GLN A 175 -11.05 10.30 6.44
CA GLN A 175 -12.14 10.93 5.69
C GLN A 175 -12.51 10.15 4.41
N SER A 176 -11.71 9.14 4.00
CA SER A 176 -12.06 8.19 2.95
C SER A 176 -12.93 7.01 3.45
N SER A 177 -13.45 7.05 4.67
CA SER A 177 -14.22 5.96 5.30
C SER A 177 -15.44 5.49 4.48
N ALA A 178 -16.07 6.38 3.72
CA ALA A 178 -17.18 6.01 2.82
C ALA A 178 -16.75 5.01 1.72
N LEU A 179 -15.46 5.01 1.36
CA LEU A 179 -14.89 4.11 0.36
C LEU A 179 -14.40 2.78 0.96
N LEU A 180 -14.24 2.68 2.28
CA LEU A 180 -13.60 1.51 2.91
C LEU A 180 -14.36 0.22 2.62
N GLN A 181 -15.67 0.19 2.87
CA GLN A 181 -16.46 -1.03 2.68
C GLN A 181 -16.51 -1.49 1.21
N PRO A 182 -16.84 -0.64 0.21
CA PRO A 182 -16.84 -1.07 -1.18
C PRO A 182 -15.45 -1.48 -1.67
N LEU A 183 -14.39 -0.80 -1.25
CA LEU A 183 -13.02 -1.14 -1.58
C LEU A 183 -12.63 -2.52 -1.03
N VAL A 184 -12.86 -2.77 0.26
CA VAL A 184 -12.54 -4.07 0.90
C VAL A 184 -13.32 -5.20 0.24
N THR A 185 -14.60 -5.00 -0.03
CA THR A 185 -15.45 -6.01 -0.69
C THR A 185 -14.88 -6.39 -2.06
N GLN A 186 -14.52 -5.40 -2.86
CA GLN A 186 -13.94 -5.63 -4.20
C GLN A 186 -12.56 -6.27 -4.12
N MET A 187 -11.69 -5.81 -3.21
CA MET A 187 -10.34 -6.38 -3.02
C MET A 187 -10.41 -7.88 -2.66
N VAL A 188 -11.30 -8.25 -1.73
CA VAL A 188 -11.48 -9.65 -1.31
C VAL A 188 -11.94 -10.51 -2.49
N ALA A 189 -12.93 -10.05 -3.25
CA ALA A 189 -13.45 -10.78 -4.42
C ALA A 189 -12.38 -10.96 -5.50
N LEU A 190 -11.65 -9.90 -5.83
CA LEU A 190 -10.60 -9.92 -6.85
C LEU A 190 -9.40 -10.74 -6.42
N TYR A 191 -8.99 -10.66 -5.16
CA TYR A 191 -7.88 -11.46 -4.62
C TYR A 191 -8.23 -12.96 -4.61
N ALA A 192 -9.46 -13.33 -4.35
CA ALA A 192 -9.90 -14.73 -4.41
C ALA A 192 -9.80 -15.31 -5.82
N SER A 193 -9.99 -14.49 -6.87
CA SER A 193 -9.92 -14.90 -8.27
C SER A 193 -8.53 -14.77 -8.89
N GLN A 194 -7.82 -13.68 -8.57
CA GLN A 194 -6.51 -13.30 -9.10
C GLN A 194 -5.63 -12.83 -7.93
N ALA A 195 -4.88 -13.74 -7.33
CA ALA A 195 -4.15 -13.49 -6.09
C ALA A 195 -2.91 -12.58 -6.29
N HIS A 196 -3.08 -11.37 -6.81
CA HIS A 196 -2.01 -10.39 -6.95
C HIS A 196 -1.63 -9.78 -5.60
N SER A 197 -0.35 -9.83 -5.24
CA SER A 197 0.18 -9.39 -3.93
C SER A 197 -0.17 -7.92 -3.60
N CYS A 198 -0.34 -7.07 -4.61
CA CYS A 198 -0.68 -5.66 -4.43
C CYS A 198 -1.98 -5.43 -3.63
N TYR A 199 -2.92 -6.40 -3.58
CA TYR A 199 -4.09 -6.32 -2.72
C TYR A 199 -3.74 -6.51 -1.24
N LEU A 200 -2.79 -7.40 -0.93
CA LEU A 200 -2.27 -7.58 0.43
C LEU A 200 -1.57 -6.30 0.91
N TYR A 201 -0.73 -5.72 0.02
CA TYR A 201 -0.08 -4.45 0.30
C TYR A 201 -1.08 -3.32 0.53
N LEU A 202 -2.10 -3.19 -0.32
CA LEU A 202 -3.17 -2.20 -0.12
C LEU A 202 -3.91 -2.45 1.19
N GLY A 203 -4.20 -3.71 1.54
CA GLY A 203 -4.76 -4.09 2.83
C GLY A 203 -3.93 -3.57 4.00
N SER A 204 -2.59 -3.66 3.94
CA SER A 204 -1.70 -3.12 4.97
C SER A 204 -1.83 -1.60 5.15
N ILE A 205 -2.12 -0.88 4.07
CA ILE A 205 -2.38 0.56 4.11
C ILE A 205 -3.72 0.87 4.77
N LEU A 206 -4.76 0.08 4.46
CA LEU A 206 -6.07 0.25 5.11
C LEU A 206 -5.98 0.00 6.62
N VAL A 207 -5.21 -0.99 7.05
CA VAL A 207 -4.93 -1.21 8.49
C VAL A 207 -4.20 -0.01 9.10
N ASP A 208 -3.22 0.54 8.40
CA ASP A 208 -2.43 1.69 8.87
C ASP A 208 -3.32 2.94 9.09
N GLU A 209 -4.26 3.19 8.18
CA GLU A 209 -5.12 4.37 8.21
C GLU A 209 -6.33 4.22 9.15
N TYR A 210 -6.91 3.01 9.26
CA TYR A 210 -8.21 2.84 9.91
C TYR A 210 -8.19 2.02 11.22
N ALA A 211 -7.08 1.39 11.59
CA ALA A 211 -7.04 0.61 12.84
C ALA A 211 -7.15 1.47 14.10
N GLY A 212 -6.95 2.79 14.01
CA GLY A 212 -7.24 3.74 15.08
C GLY A 212 -8.75 3.96 15.32
N GLU A 213 -9.58 3.57 14.37
CA GLU A 213 -11.04 3.66 14.44
C GLU A 213 -11.59 2.30 14.91
N ALA A 214 -11.99 2.22 16.18
CA ALA A 214 -12.39 0.95 16.82
C ALA A 214 -13.46 0.17 16.03
N GLY A 215 -14.41 0.86 15.40
CA GLY A 215 -15.46 0.26 14.57
C GLY A 215 -14.94 -0.40 13.28
N CYS A 216 -13.72 -0.08 12.82
CA CYS A 216 -13.15 -0.63 11.59
C CYS A 216 -12.39 -1.95 11.82
N ILE A 217 -11.89 -2.20 13.04
CA ILE A 217 -11.04 -3.37 13.33
C ILE A 217 -11.69 -4.71 12.95
N PRO A 218 -12.95 -5.00 13.29
CA PRO A 218 -13.58 -6.27 12.93
C PRO A 218 -13.65 -6.49 11.41
N GLY A 219 -13.99 -5.45 10.64
CA GLY A 219 -14.03 -5.51 9.18
C GLY A 219 -12.65 -5.74 8.56
N LEU A 220 -11.60 -5.07 9.09
CA LEU A 220 -10.22 -5.26 8.66
C LEU A 220 -9.70 -6.67 8.98
N LEU A 221 -10.03 -7.24 10.14
CA LEU A 221 -9.68 -8.64 10.48
C LEU A 221 -10.42 -9.63 9.58
N SER A 222 -11.69 -9.38 9.25
CA SER A 222 -12.45 -10.20 8.30
C SER A 222 -11.83 -10.15 6.88
N MET A 223 -11.32 -8.99 6.45
CA MET A 223 -10.56 -8.85 5.21
C MET A 223 -9.29 -9.72 5.24
N LEU A 224 -8.50 -9.66 6.31
CA LEU A 224 -7.30 -10.50 6.45
C LEU A 224 -7.67 -11.98 6.40
N GLN A 225 -8.69 -12.41 7.14
CA GLN A 225 -9.16 -13.79 7.14
C GLN A 225 -9.56 -14.26 5.73
N ALA A 226 -10.23 -13.41 4.95
CA ALA A 226 -10.60 -13.71 3.58
C ALA A 226 -9.39 -13.83 2.64
N PHE A 227 -8.30 -13.12 2.92
CA PHE A 227 -7.06 -13.22 2.15
C PHE A 227 -6.25 -14.50 2.44
N ILE A 228 -6.38 -15.12 3.62
CA ILE A 228 -5.58 -16.28 4.02
C ILE A 228 -5.77 -17.46 3.07
N THR A 229 -6.99 -17.84 2.75
CA THR A 229 -7.26 -19.01 1.89
C THR A 229 -6.67 -18.89 0.49
N PRO A 230 -6.87 -17.78 -0.25
CA PRO A 230 -6.22 -17.58 -1.55
C PRO A 230 -4.68 -17.56 -1.45
N THR A 231 -4.14 -16.93 -0.40
CA THR A 231 -2.68 -16.89 -0.15
C THR A 231 -2.13 -18.31 0.03
N TYR A 232 -2.74 -19.13 0.87
CA TYR A 232 -2.26 -20.48 1.11
C TYR A 232 -2.41 -21.39 -0.11
N ARG A 233 -3.44 -21.15 -0.95
CA ARG A 233 -3.59 -21.90 -2.21
C ARG A 233 -2.36 -21.80 -3.10
N ILE A 234 -1.68 -20.66 -3.13
CA ILE A 234 -0.48 -20.43 -3.96
C ILE A 234 0.83 -20.72 -3.22
N LEU A 235 0.89 -20.51 -1.91
CA LEU A 235 2.12 -20.69 -1.14
C LEU A 235 2.36 -22.13 -0.69
N SER A 236 1.32 -22.94 -0.47
CA SER A 236 1.45 -24.31 0.02
C SER A 236 1.77 -25.36 -1.05
N VAL A 237 1.74 -24.99 -2.32
CA VAL A 237 2.18 -25.90 -3.40
C VAL A 237 3.69 -26.08 -3.36
N PRO A 238 4.24 -27.22 -3.81
CA PRO A 238 5.68 -27.41 -3.87
C PRO A 238 6.37 -26.28 -4.64
N GLY A 239 7.33 -25.60 -3.99
CA GLY A 239 8.02 -24.43 -4.56
C GLY A 239 7.23 -23.13 -4.54
N GLY A 240 6.01 -23.09 -3.99
CA GLY A 240 5.13 -21.93 -3.99
C GLY A 240 5.74 -20.70 -3.31
N LEU A 241 6.43 -20.88 -2.18
CA LEU A 241 7.13 -19.79 -1.48
C LEU A 241 8.20 -19.12 -2.37
N VAL A 242 8.97 -19.92 -3.08
CA VAL A 242 10.04 -19.44 -3.98
C VAL A 242 9.47 -18.80 -5.24
N ALA A 243 8.34 -19.32 -5.74
CA ALA A 243 7.69 -18.81 -6.94
C ALA A 243 6.92 -17.48 -6.68
N HIS A 244 6.51 -17.23 -5.45
CA HIS A 244 5.67 -16.08 -5.07
C HIS A 244 6.25 -15.25 -3.91
N PRO A 245 7.52 -14.79 -3.99
CA PRO A 245 8.15 -14.05 -2.89
C PRO A 245 7.44 -12.72 -2.59
N ASP A 246 6.89 -12.05 -3.62
CA ASP A 246 6.12 -10.81 -3.44
C ASP A 246 4.85 -11.05 -2.59
N THR A 247 4.22 -12.22 -2.77
CA THR A 247 3.06 -12.60 -1.95
C THR A 247 3.47 -12.85 -0.49
N VAL A 248 4.62 -13.50 -0.27
CA VAL A 248 5.18 -13.69 1.08
C VAL A 248 5.48 -12.33 1.72
N ASP A 249 6.18 -11.44 1.02
CA ASP A 249 6.50 -10.10 1.51
C ASP A 249 5.23 -9.34 1.92
N ASP A 250 4.30 -9.18 1.02
CA ASP A 250 3.11 -8.37 1.26
C ASP A 250 2.16 -9.01 2.29
N PHE A 251 2.08 -10.36 2.37
CA PHE A 251 1.31 -11.06 3.37
C PHE A 251 1.85 -10.83 4.78
N PHE A 252 3.16 -10.97 4.99
CA PHE A 252 3.75 -10.73 6.32
C PHE A 252 3.83 -9.25 6.66
N ARG A 253 3.96 -8.36 5.70
CA ARG A 253 3.80 -6.92 5.89
C ARG A 253 2.41 -6.55 6.40
N LEU A 254 1.36 -7.15 5.83
CA LEU A 254 -0.02 -6.96 6.31
C LEU A 254 -0.21 -7.47 7.74
N ASN A 255 0.27 -8.69 8.05
CA ASN A 255 0.17 -9.26 9.39
C ASN A 255 0.98 -8.45 10.43
N ALA A 256 2.19 -8.01 10.09
CA ALA A 256 3.00 -7.13 10.94
C ALA A 256 2.28 -5.79 11.21
N ARG A 257 1.55 -5.26 10.22
CA ARG A 257 0.79 -4.02 10.41
C ARG A 257 -0.33 -4.18 11.43
N PHE A 258 -1.01 -5.32 11.48
CA PHE A 258 -1.99 -5.61 12.53
C PHE A 258 -1.35 -5.68 13.93
N LEU A 259 -0.17 -6.31 14.05
CA LEU A 259 0.59 -6.33 15.30
C LEU A 259 0.96 -4.93 15.80
N GLN A 260 1.29 -4.02 14.88
CA GLN A 260 1.66 -2.65 15.19
C GLN A 260 0.46 -1.76 15.54
N ARG A 261 -0.70 -1.98 14.91
CA ARG A 261 -1.85 -1.05 14.98
C ARG A 261 -3.01 -1.57 15.82
N ALA A 262 -3.23 -2.87 15.88
CA ALA A 262 -4.32 -3.52 16.59
C ALA A 262 -3.88 -4.84 17.23
N PRO A 263 -2.83 -4.84 18.12
CA PRO A 263 -2.20 -6.07 18.58
C PRO A 263 -3.17 -6.99 19.34
N VAL A 264 -4.00 -6.49 20.24
CA VAL A 264 -4.89 -7.33 21.07
C VAL A 264 -5.94 -8.04 20.21
N PRO A 265 -6.74 -7.36 19.38
CA PRO A 265 -7.69 -8.03 18.51
C PRO A 265 -7.04 -9.04 17.56
N TYR A 266 -5.86 -8.72 17.02
CA TYR A 266 -5.15 -9.61 16.11
C TYR A 266 -4.63 -10.87 16.85
N LEU A 267 -4.02 -10.72 18.04
CA LEU A 267 -3.50 -11.84 18.83
C LEU A 267 -4.60 -12.80 19.32
N GLN A 268 -5.86 -12.38 19.32
CA GLN A 268 -7.01 -13.19 19.72
C GLN A 268 -7.67 -13.92 18.55
N THR A 269 -7.19 -13.74 17.31
CA THR A 269 -7.77 -14.40 16.14
C THR A 269 -7.44 -15.90 16.11
N GLU A 270 -8.39 -16.70 15.66
CA GLU A 270 -8.21 -18.15 15.52
C GLU A 270 -7.20 -18.50 14.41
N PHE A 271 -7.08 -17.68 13.39
CA PHE A 271 -6.18 -17.92 12.25
C PHE A 271 -4.71 -17.61 12.55
N LEU A 272 -4.37 -16.96 13.66
CA LEU A 272 -2.99 -16.58 13.98
C LEU A 272 -2.02 -17.76 13.98
N LYS A 273 -2.45 -18.92 14.48
CA LYS A 273 -1.60 -20.13 14.50
C LYS A 273 -1.22 -20.56 13.07
N SER A 274 -2.15 -20.55 12.14
CA SER A 274 -1.84 -20.90 10.75
C SER A 274 -0.92 -19.87 10.07
N VAL A 275 -1.03 -18.59 10.46
CA VAL A 275 -0.09 -17.54 10.01
C VAL A 275 1.32 -17.80 10.55
N LEU A 276 1.44 -18.20 11.83
CA LEU A 276 2.73 -18.56 12.44
C LEU A 276 3.38 -19.77 11.75
N GLU A 277 2.60 -20.80 11.44
CA GLU A 277 3.10 -21.97 10.73
C GLU A 277 3.60 -21.60 9.32
N CYS A 278 2.86 -20.76 8.60
CA CYS A 278 3.29 -20.21 7.32
C CYS A 278 4.57 -19.38 7.47
N ALA A 279 4.69 -18.57 8.53
CA ALA A 279 5.89 -17.78 8.83
C ALA A 279 7.12 -18.67 9.06
N LEU A 280 6.98 -19.74 9.83
CA LEU A 280 8.07 -20.71 10.08
C LEU A 280 8.56 -21.37 8.79
N LEU A 281 7.64 -21.74 7.89
CA LEU A 281 7.99 -22.28 6.57
C LEU A 281 8.69 -21.23 5.70
N SER A 282 8.30 -19.97 5.81
CA SER A 282 8.86 -18.86 5.03
C SER A 282 10.18 -18.32 5.61
N ALA A 283 10.54 -18.67 6.84
CA ALA A 283 11.74 -18.17 7.53
C ALA A 283 13.05 -18.54 6.81
N THR A 284 13.04 -19.61 6.01
CA THR A 284 14.19 -20.08 5.25
C THR A 284 14.23 -19.58 3.81
N LEU A 285 13.29 -18.70 3.40
CA LEU A 285 13.20 -18.20 2.03
C LEU A 285 14.37 -17.27 1.71
N GLU A 286 15.11 -17.62 0.67
CA GLU A 286 16.29 -16.90 0.19
C GLU A 286 15.92 -15.72 -0.74
N HIS A 287 14.99 -14.88 -0.26
CA HIS A 287 14.57 -13.66 -0.95
C HIS A 287 14.59 -12.50 0.03
N ARG A 288 15.36 -11.44 -0.29
CA ARG A 288 15.69 -10.35 0.64
C ARG A 288 14.45 -9.71 1.28
N ASP A 289 13.54 -9.20 0.46
CA ASP A 289 12.40 -8.42 0.95
C ASP A 289 11.38 -9.32 1.66
N ALA A 290 11.10 -10.52 1.09
CA ALA A 290 10.21 -11.49 1.70
C ALA A 290 10.73 -11.98 3.06
N ASN A 291 12.03 -12.34 3.15
CA ASN A 291 12.65 -12.76 4.40
C ASN A 291 12.61 -11.63 5.45
N ALA A 292 12.97 -10.40 5.06
CA ALA A 292 12.90 -9.24 5.96
C ALA A 292 11.48 -9.01 6.52
N SER A 293 10.43 -9.18 5.72
CA SER A 293 9.04 -9.05 6.17
C SER A 293 8.63 -10.18 7.12
N VAL A 294 9.11 -11.41 6.90
CA VAL A 294 8.90 -12.55 7.82
C VAL A 294 9.61 -12.30 9.15
N MET A 295 10.87 -11.87 9.12
CA MET A 295 11.62 -11.53 10.35
C MET A 295 10.94 -10.37 11.09
N LYS A 296 10.50 -9.34 10.38
CA LYS A 296 9.76 -8.23 10.96
C LYS A 296 8.46 -8.66 11.62
N PHE A 297 7.72 -9.60 11.02
CA PHE A 297 6.53 -10.18 11.63
C PHE A 297 6.84 -10.90 12.95
N PHE A 298 7.87 -11.75 13.00
CA PHE A 298 8.28 -12.43 14.23
C PHE A 298 8.75 -11.44 15.30
N TYR A 299 9.57 -10.47 14.91
CA TYR A 299 10.01 -9.41 15.81
C TYR A 299 8.82 -8.66 16.42
N ASP A 300 7.90 -8.17 15.61
CA ASP A 300 6.74 -7.41 16.06
C ASP A 300 5.80 -8.25 16.95
N LEU A 301 5.64 -9.53 16.63
CA LEU A 301 4.85 -10.47 17.44
C LEU A 301 5.42 -10.62 18.85
N LEU A 302 6.70 -10.90 18.96
CA LEU A 302 7.38 -11.08 20.24
C LEU A 302 7.44 -9.75 21.01
N HIS A 303 7.80 -8.67 20.33
CA HIS A 303 7.88 -7.32 20.90
C HIS A 303 6.53 -6.85 21.45
N ALA A 304 5.41 -7.16 20.78
CA ALA A 304 4.07 -6.80 21.24
C ALA A 304 3.76 -7.31 22.65
N GLY A 305 4.32 -8.44 23.06
CA GLY A 305 4.16 -8.98 24.41
C GLY A 305 4.98 -8.25 25.49
N ARG A 306 5.98 -7.45 25.09
CA ARG A 306 6.89 -6.74 25.99
C ARG A 306 6.71 -5.23 25.98
N ALA A 307 6.24 -4.66 24.86
CA ALA A 307 6.03 -3.23 24.70
C ALA A 307 5.08 -2.68 25.76
N ARG A 308 5.51 -1.64 26.49
CA ARG A 308 4.75 -1.02 27.59
C ARG A 308 4.03 0.26 27.19
N GLU A 309 3.96 0.55 25.91
CA GLU A 309 3.37 1.77 25.37
C GLU A 309 1.89 1.97 25.73
N SER A 310 1.15 0.86 25.95
CA SER A 310 -0.22 0.88 26.48
C SER A 310 -0.31 0.00 27.73
N ALA A 311 -0.38 0.59 28.88
CA ALA A 311 -0.45 -0.14 30.17
C ALA A 311 -1.73 -0.99 30.28
N ALA A 312 -2.85 -0.54 29.71
CA ALA A 312 -4.13 -1.24 29.78
C ALA A 312 -4.08 -2.60 29.04
N ASP A 313 -3.45 -2.66 27.85
CA ASP A 313 -3.43 -3.86 27.02
C ASP A 313 -2.19 -4.75 27.27
N HIS A 314 -1.17 -4.21 27.96
CA HIS A 314 0.10 -4.91 28.16
C HIS A 314 -0.08 -6.29 28.81
N SER A 315 -0.92 -6.40 29.85
CA SER A 315 -1.16 -7.67 30.55
C SER A 315 -1.75 -8.73 29.63
N VAL A 316 -2.71 -8.35 28.80
CA VAL A 316 -3.36 -9.24 27.81
C VAL A 316 -2.36 -9.68 26.75
N ARG A 317 -1.67 -8.72 26.11
CA ARG A 317 -0.65 -8.98 25.08
C ARG A 317 0.46 -9.88 25.61
N SER A 318 1.01 -9.55 26.79
CA SER A 318 2.07 -10.34 27.42
C SER A 318 1.65 -11.79 27.67
N LYS A 319 0.41 -12.02 28.13
CA LYS A 319 -0.11 -13.37 28.34
C LYS A 319 -0.25 -14.14 27.03
N LEU A 320 -0.85 -13.53 26.01
CA LEU A 320 -1.07 -14.17 24.70
C LEU A 320 0.26 -14.51 24.02
N VAL A 321 1.20 -13.56 23.96
CA VAL A 321 2.51 -13.79 23.34
C VAL A 321 3.33 -14.82 24.11
N LYS A 322 3.27 -14.85 25.45
CA LYS A 322 3.93 -15.90 26.24
C LYS A 322 3.39 -17.30 25.92
N CYS A 323 2.09 -17.45 25.70
CA CYS A 323 1.52 -18.73 25.29
C CYS A 323 2.05 -19.16 23.91
N LEU A 324 2.09 -18.23 22.94
CA LEU A 324 2.63 -18.49 21.61
C LEU A 324 4.14 -18.79 21.64
N HIS A 325 4.90 -18.03 22.41
CA HIS A 325 6.33 -18.29 22.58
C HIS A 325 6.61 -19.65 23.23
N ALA A 326 5.79 -20.07 24.19
CA ALA A 326 5.91 -21.39 24.79
C ALA A 326 5.63 -22.54 23.81
N GLU A 327 4.77 -22.32 22.83
CA GLU A 327 4.38 -23.33 21.82
C GLU A 327 5.35 -23.33 20.61
N TYR A 328 5.81 -22.16 20.17
CA TYR A 328 6.55 -22.00 18.90
C TYR A 328 8.00 -21.52 19.07
N GLY A 329 8.41 -21.00 20.24
CA GLY A 329 9.70 -20.32 20.40
C GLY A 329 10.90 -21.21 20.11
N GLU A 330 10.92 -22.45 20.62
CA GLU A 330 11.99 -23.41 20.35
C GLU A 330 12.11 -23.73 18.86
N LYS A 331 10.98 -24.03 18.20
CA LYS A 331 10.95 -24.29 16.75
C LYS A 331 11.43 -23.11 15.94
N LEU A 332 11.07 -21.88 16.37
CA LEU A 332 11.49 -20.67 15.70
C LEU A 332 13.02 -20.49 15.78
N VAL A 333 13.59 -20.58 16.98
CA VAL A 333 15.04 -20.43 17.18
C VAL A 333 15.81 -21.51 16.41
N ASP A 334 15.37 -22.77 16.51
CA ASP A 334 16.01 -23.89 15.78
C ASP A 334 15.96 -23.67 14.25
N SER A 335 14.81 -23.26 13.70
CA SER A 335 14.65 -22.97 12.30
C SER A 335 15.55 -21.81 11.83
N LEU A 336 15.61 -20.72 12.61
CA LEU A 336 16.41 -19.54 12.28
C LEU A 336 17.91 -19.82 12.35
N VAL A 337 18.37 -20.52 13.38
CA VAL A 337 19.80 -20.92 13.51
C VAL A 337 20.21 -21.85 12.37
N LYS A 338 19.39 -22.86 12.08
CA LYS A 338 19.66 -23.77 10.94
C LYS A 338 19.69 -23.00 9.62
N ALA A 339 18.71 -22.15 9.36
CA ALA A 339 18.65 -21.38 8.13
C ALA A 339 19.84 -20.42 7.97
N ALA A 340 20.26 -19.75 9.04
CA ALA A 340 21.42 -18.86 9.04
C ALA A 340 22.74 -19.61 8.71
N VAL A 341 22.89 -20.85 9.15
CA VAL A 341 24.10 -21.64 8.93
C VAL A 341 24.12 -22.34 7.56
N THR A 342 22.95 -22.64 6.98
CA THR A 342 22.88 -23.52 5.80
C THR A 342 22.42 -22.86 4.52
N VAL A 343 21.49 -21.89 4.60
CA VAL A 343 20.77 -21.38 3.41
C VAL A 343 20.86 -19.86 3.29
N LEU A 344 20.63 -19.12 4.39
CA LEU A 344 20.42 -17.69 4.32
C LEU A 344 21.72 -16.90 4.16
N PRO A 345 21.72 -15.87 3.29
CA PRO A 345 22.86 -14.99 3.10
C PRO A 345 23.12 -14.10 4.33
N SER A 346 24.37 -13.66 4.49
CA SER A 346 24.82 -12.86 5.64
C SER A 346 24.06 -11.56 5.86
N TYR A 347 23.45 -10.98 4.83
CA TYR A 347 22.67 -9.73 4.99
C TYR A 347 21.37 -9.93 5.80
N THR A 348 20.92 -11.18 6.02
CA THR A 348 19.74 -11.49 6.85
C THR A 348 20.08 -11.66 8.33
N TYR A 349 21.36 -11.78 8.69
CA TYR A 349 21.78 -12.15 10.06
C TYR A 349 21.40 -11.12 11.10
N HIS A 350 21.33 -9.85 10.73
CA HIS A 350 20.91 -8.79 11.65
C HIS A 350 19.45 -9.01 12.07
N ASP A 351 18.56 -9.18 11.10
CA ASP A 351 17.13 -9.36 11.36
C ASP A 351 16.84 -10.66 12.13
N ILE A 352 17.58 -11.74 11.83
CA ILE A 352 17.54 -13.02 12.58
C ILE A 352 17.99 -12.80 14.03
N GLY A 353 19.09 -12.07 14.22
CA GLY A 353 19.63 -11.75 15.54
C GLY A 353 18.61 -11.01 16.39
N ASP A 354 17.91 -10.04 15.84
CA ASP A 354 16.87 -9.28 16.53
C ASP A 354 15.70 -10.19 16.99
N VAL A 355 15.26 -11.12 16.14
CA VAL A 355 14.22 -12.09 16.50
C VAL A 355 14.68 -13.02 17.61
N ILE A 356 15.89 -13.58 17.52
CA ILE A 356 16.46 -14.47 18.56
C ILE A 356 16.62 -13.70 19.88
N GLN A 357 17.07 -12.44 19.84
CA GLN A 357 17.15 -11.59 21.01
C GLN A 357 15.78 -11.40 21.69
N GLU A 358 14.72 -11.15 20.93
CA GLU A 358 13.37 -11.05 21.47
C GLU A 358 12.92 -12.36 22.11
N CYS A 359 13.19 -13.52 21.51
CA CYS A 359 12.92 -14.83 22.12
C CYS A 359 13.61 -14.98 23.49
N LEU A 360 14.92 -14.69 23.59
CA LEU A 360 15.68 -14.79 24.82
C LEU A 360 15.17 -13.84 25.91
N LEU A 361 14.66 -12.67 25.54
CA LEU A 361 14.09 -11.73 26.49
C LEU A 361 12.76 -12.22 27.07
N HIS A 362 11.99 -13.02 26.35
CA HIS A 362 10.81 -13.70 26.87
C HIS A 362 11.17 -14.80 27.87
N ASP A 363 12.26 -15.54 27.66
CA ASP A 363 12.72 -16.59 28.57
C ASP A 363 13.27 -16.03 29.88
N ARG A 364 14.01 -14.91 29.85
CA ARG A 364 14.52 -14.23 31.06
C ARG A 364 13.41 -13.78 32.02
N VAL A 365 12.21 -13.54 31.52
CA VAL A 365 11.04 -13.20 32.34
C VAL A 365 10.46 -14.44 33.07
N ARG A 366 10.78 -15.64 32.59
CA ARG A 366 10.42 -16.92 33.29
C ARG A 366 11.31 -17.23 34.51
N LEU A 367 12.53 -16.70 34.50
CA LEU A 367 13.55 -16.97 35.52
C LEU A 367 13.53 -15.98 36.71
N LYS A 368 12.60 -15.02 36.71
CA LYS A 368 12.33 -14.12 37.84
C LYS A 368 10.94 -14.40 38.41
#